data_024c65c57957084e5c6e8f76d316f2cf
#
_entry.id   024c65c57957084e5c6e8f76d316f2cf
#
_cell.length_a   1.000
_cell.length_b   1.000
_cell.length_c   1.000
_cell.angle_alpha   90.00
_cell.angle_beta   90.00
_cell.angle_gamma   90.00
#
_symmetry.space_group_name_H-M   'P 1'
#
loop_
_entity.id
_entity.type
_entity.pdbx_description
1 polymer ?
#
loop_
_entity_poly.entity_id
_entity_poly.type
_entity_poly.pdbx_seq_one_letter_code
_entity_poly.pdbx_strand_id
1 'polypeptide(L)'
;MKKYLSFFRMRFLMGLQYRAAAAAGVITQFTWGFMELLVFRAFYQADASAFPMSFEAVASYIWLQQAFLALFMAWMMEPEIFSSIMDGNIAYEMCRPVHIYSMWFARSVANRVSKALLRCAPILVVALFLPKPYRLMLPQDPMTLFLFFLTMILGTLVTVAIGVIIYTSCCFTISAQGIRIFYASACELLSGQIVPLPFMPEVVQRVLKELPFAAMQNVPFRIYSGDLSGRAMAEAIFLQIFWLIVLVGVGWRFAKLAEKKLVVQGG
;
A
#
# COMPACT_ATOMS: atom_id res chain seq x y z
N MET A 1 22.87 -7.77 7.76
CA MET A 1 22.30 -6.92 6.68
C MET A 1 22.46 -7.53 5.30
N LYS A 2 23.64 -8.01 4.86
CA LYS A 2 23.88 -8.56 3.50
C LYS A 2 22.87 -9.67 3.10
N LYS A 3 22.52 -10.60 3.99
CA LYS A 3 21.58 -11.71 3.70
C LYS A 3 20.14 -11.24 3.38
N TYR A 4 19.64 -10.21 4.06
CA TYR A 4 18.30 -9.65 3.76
C TYR A 4 18.29 -8.88 2.45
N LEU A 5 19.35 -8.15 2.14
CA LEU A 5 19.50 -7.44 0.86
C LEU A 5 19.60 -8.42 -0.31
N SER A 6 20.36 -9.51 -0.14
CA SER A 6 20.45 -10.58 -1.15
C SER A 6 19.10 -11.25 -1.38
N PHE A 7 18.35 -11.52 -0.30
CA PHE A 7 17.01 -12.08 -0.36
C PHE A 7 16.01 -11.12 -1.05
N PHE A 8 16.04 -9.84 -0.67
CA PHE A 8 15.27 -8.79 -1.33
C PHE A 8 15.56 -8.76 -2.84
N ARG A 9 16.85 -8.69 -3.24
CA ARG A 9 17.26 -8.66 -4.64
C ARG A 9 16.74 -9.85 -5.42
N MET A 10 16.87 -11.05 -4.86
CA MET A 10 16.36 -12.27 -5.49
C MET A 10 14.85 -12.20 -5.74
N ARG A 11 14.06 -11.87 -4.71
CA ARG A 11 12.59 -11.78 -4.82
C ARG A 11 12.16 -10.66 -5.74
N PHE A 12 12.86 -9.53 -5.73
CA PHE A 12 12.61 -8.42 -6.63
C PHE A 12 12.82 -8.82 -8.10
N LEU A 13 13.95 -9.45 -8.42
CA LEU A 13 14.23 -9.91 -9.79
C LEU A 13 13.24 -10.99 -10.26
N MET A 14 12.83 -11.91 -9.37
CA MET A 14 11.76 -12.87 -9.67
C MET A 14 10.44 -12.16 -10.01
N GLY A 15 10.08 -11.12 -9.25
CA GLY A 15 8.86 -10.34 -9.49
C GLY A 15 8.85 -9.65 -10.85
N LEU A 16 10.01 -9.21 -11.36
CA LEU A 16 10.14 -8.55 -12.66
C LEU A 16 9.95 -9.50 -13.87
N GLN A 17 9.95 -10.81 -13.65
CA GLN A 17 9.73 -11.78 -14.73
C GLN A 17 8.26 -11.89 -15.16
N TYR A 18 7.31 -11.48 -14.32
CA TYR A 18 5.87 -11.61 -14.57
C TYR A 18 5.29 -10.50 -15.46
N ARG A 19 5.92 -10.26 -16.63
CA ARG A 19 5.58 -9.15 -17.54
C ARG A 19 4.18 -9.29 -18.17
N ALA A 20 3.77 -10.49 -18.56
CA ALA A 20 2.44 -10.72 -19.15
C ALA A 20 1.32 -10.42 -18.14
N ALA A 21 1.46 -10.90 -16.90
CA ALA A 21 0.52 -10.58 -15.83
C ALA A 21 0.51 -9.09 -15.47
N ALA A 22 1.66 -8.41 -15.59
CA ALA A 22 1.73 -6.97 -15.42
C ALA A 22 0.97 -6.22 -16.51
N ALA A 23 1.10 -6.63 -17.77
CA ALA A 23 0.37 -6.02 -18.91
C ALA A 23 -1.17 -6.17 -18.74
N ALA A 24 -1.65 -7.37 -18.40
CA ALA A 24 -3.06 -7.58 -18.09
C ALA A 24 -3.54 -6.68 -16.92
N GLY A 25 -2.71 -6.55 -15.88
CA GLY A 25 -3.00 -5.65 -14.77
C GLY A 25 -3.07 -4.18 -15.18
N VAL A 26 -2.23 -3.72 -16.11
CA VAL A 26 -2.28 -2.34 -16.64
C VAL A 26 -3.62 -2.06 -17.32
N ILE A 27 -4.11 -2.99 -18.16
CA ILE A 27 -5.41 -2.84 -18.82
C ILE A 27 -6.54 -2.71 -17.78
N THR A 28 -6.53 -3.58 -16.78
CA THR A 28 -7.51 -3.54 -15.69
C THR A 28 -7.46 -2.20 -14.94
N GLN A 29 -6.26 -1.70 -14.64
CA GLN A 29 -6.07 -0.44 -13.93
C GLN A 29 -6.53 0.77 -14.76
N PHE A 30 -6.38 0.76 -16.08
CA PHE A 30 -6.98 1.78 -16.93
C PHE A 30 -8.51 1.75 -16.88
N THR A 31 -9.10 0.56 -16.96
CA THR A 31 -10.56 0.41 -16.88
C THR A 31 -11.09 0.97 -15.56
N TRP A 32 -10.49 0.58 -14.43
CA TRP A 32 -10.89 1.09 -13.12
C TRP A 32 -10.65 2.59 -12.98
N GLY A 33 -9.49 3.09 -13.41
CA GLY A 33 -9.18 4.51 -13.35
C GLY A 33 -10.15 5.37 -14.16
N PHE A 34 -10.52 4.96 -15.38
CA PHE A 34 -11.53 5.66 -16.17
C PHE A 34 -12.92 5.58 -15.55
N MET A 35 -13.33 4.42 -15.03
CA MET A 35 -14.61 4.31 -14.32
C MET A 35 -14.68 5.26 -13.12
N GLU A 36 -13.65 5.28 -12.31
CA GLU A 36 -13.55 6.16 -11.14
C GLU A 36 -13.60 7.64 -11.54
N LEU A 37 -12.85 8.04 -12.57
CA LEU A 37 -12.87 9.38 -13.12
C LEU A 37 -14.26 9.78 -13.62
N LEU A 38 -14.98 8.89 -14.29
CA LEU A 38 -16.33 9.17 -14.78
C LEU A 38 -17.33 9.33 -13.64
N VAL A 39 -17.21 8.51 -12.59
CA VAL A 39 -18.02 8.64 -11.37
C VAL A 39 -17.79 9.99 -10.70
N PHE A 40 -16.54 10.36 -10.44
CA PHE A 40 -16.22 11.66 -9.86
C PHE A 40 -16.66 12.82 -10.76
N ARG A 41 -16.48 12.70 -12.08
CA ARG A 41 -16.96 13.72 -13.02
C ARG A 41 -18.45 13.97 -12.88
N ALA A 42 -19.26 12.91 -12.77
CA ALA A 42 -20.71 13.06 -12.61
C ALA A 42 -21.06 13.83 -11.33
N PHE A 43 -20.36 13.57 -10.23
CA PHE A 43 -20.52 14.32 -8.98
C PHE A 43 -20.13 15.80 -9.14
N TYR A 44 -18.99 16.10 -9.77
CA TYR A 44 -18.54 17.48 -9.99
C TYR A 44 -19.43 18.26 -10.95
N GLN A 45 -20.10 17.58 -11.88
CA GLN A 45 -21.10 18.21 -12.75
C GLN A 45 -22.39 18.57 -12.01
N ALA A 46 -22.74 17.81 -10.96
CA ALA A 46 -23.91 18.10 -10.14
C ALA A 46 -23.67 19.30 -9.21
N ASP A 47 -22.55 19.31 -8.48
CA ASP A 47 -22.15 20.45 -7.63
C ASP A 47 -20.63 20.40 -7.37
N ALA A 48 -19.87 21.18 -8.12
CA ALA A 48 -18.43 21.27 -7.95
C ALA A 48 -17.99 21.96 -6.64
N SER A 49 -18.84 22.81 -6.08
CA SER A 49 -18.53 23.58 -4.86
C SER A 49 -18.61 22.74 -3.59
N ALA A 50 -19.31 21.60 -3.64
CA ALA A 50 -19.46 20.69 -2.50
C ALA A 50 -18.18 19.88 -2.21
N PHE A 51 -17.16 19.90 -3.09
CA PHE A 51 -15.99 19.05 -2.96
C PHE A 51 -14.74 19.80 -2.51
N PRO A 52 -13.93 19.19 -1.62
CA PRO A 52 -12.76 19.85 -1.02
C PRO A 52 -11.57 20.00 -1.97
N MET A 53 -11.51 19.22 -3.04
CA MET A 53 -10.41 19.20 -4.01
C MET A 53 -10.92 19.65 -5.40
N SER A 54 -10.04 20.17 -6.26
CA SER A 54 -10.39 20.37 -7.67
C SER A 54 -10.51 19.04 -8.41
N PHE A 55 -11.30 18.98 -9.47
CA PHE A 55 -11.41 17.74 -10.26
C PHE A 55 -10.07 17.30 -10.86
N GLU A 56 -9.19 18.23 -11.25
CA GLU A 56 -7.84 17.93 -11.74
C GLU A 56 -6.96 17.29 -10.65
N ALA A 57 -7.10 17.73 -9.40
CA ALA A 57 -6.40 17.14 -8.26
C ALA A 57 -6.90 15.72 -7.97
N VAL A 58 -8.22 15.49 -8.04
CA VAL A 58 -8.82 14.15 -7.90
C VAL A 58 -8.39 13.24 -9.04
N ALA A 59 -8.38 13.73 -10.27
CA ALA A 59 -7.90 12.96 -11.42
C ALA A 59 -6.43 12.52 -11.23
N SER A 60 -5.60 13.42 -10.72
CA SER A 60 -4.20 13.09 -10.39
C SER A 60 -4.11 12.06 -9.27
N TYR A 61 -4.92 12.18 -8.22
CA TYR A 61 -4.99 11.20 -7.14
C TYR A 61 -5.36 9.80 -7.68
N ILE A 62 -6.40 9.71 -8.52
CA ILE A 62 -6.85 8.45 -9.12
C ILE A 62 -5.76 7.83 -9.99
N TRP A 63 -5.11 8.58 -10.86
CA TRP A 63 -4.05 8.04 -11.71
C TRP A 63 -2.84 7.55 -10.91
N LEU A 64 -2.44 8.26 -9.85
CA LEU A 64 -1.39 7.80 -8.94
C LEU A 64 -1.82 6.53 -8.19
N GLN A 65 -3.06 6.47 -7.74
CA GLN A 65 -3.62 5.29 -7.10
C GLN A 65 -3.56 4.08 -8.04
N GLN A 66 -3.98 4.21 -9.29
CA GLN A 66 -3.92 3.14 -10.27
C GLN A 66 -2.46 2.76 -10.61
N ALA A 67 -1.58 3.74 -10.81
CA ALA A 67 -0.17 3.50 -11.14
C ALA A 67 0.58 2.76 -10.03
N PHE A 68 0.33 3.11 -8.77
CA PHE A 68 1.02 2.58 -7.61
C PHE A 68 0.17 1.61 -6.76
N LEU A 69 -0.95 1.14 -7.31
CA LEU A 69 -1.88 0.24 -6.64
C LEU A 69 -1.18 -0.95 -5.96
N ALA A 70 -0.18 -1.55 -6.62
CA ALA A 70 0.55 -2.69 -6.10
C ALA A 70 1.32 -2.42 -4.79
N LEU A 71 1.66 -1.15 -4.49
CA LEU A 71 2.35 -0.80 -3.25
C LEU A 71 1.42 -0.87 -2.03
N PHE A 72 0.15 -0.46 -2.20
CA PHE A 72 -0.75 -0.19 -1.08
C PHE A 72 -1.89 -1.22 -0.93
N MET A 73 -2.19 -1.99 -1.97
CA MET A 73 -3.26 -2.98 -1.96
C MET A 73 -3.14 -3.97 -0.81
N ALA A 74 -4.17 -4.02 0.05
CA ALA A 74 -4.21 -4.91 1.19
C ALA A 74 -4.35 -6.38 0.80
N TRP A 75 -5.12 -6.69 -0.26
CA TRP A 75 -5.32 -8.06 -0.72
C TRP A 75 -4.12 -8.63 -1.50
N MET A 76 -3.13 -7.81 -1.86
CA MET A 76 -1.88 -8.27 -2.48
C MET A 76 -0.92 -8.85 -1.43
N MET A 77 -1.38 -9.86 -0.74
CA MET A 77 -0.60 -10.63 0.23
C MET A 77 0.05 -11.85 -0.44
N GLU A 78 1.09 -12.40 0.20
CA GLU A 78 1.84 -13.57 -0.29
C GLU A 78 1.12 -14.87 0.06
N PRO A 79 0.49 -15.59 -0.89
CA PRO A 79 -0.21 -16.85 -0.59
C PRO A 79 0.72 -17.91 -0.01
N GLU A 80 1.98 -17.92 -0.47
CA GLU A 80 2.99 -18.88 -0.01
C GLU A 80 3.34 -18.75 1.48
N ILE A 81 3.25 -17.53 2.05
CA ILE A 81 3.47 -17.35 3.49
C ILE A 81 2.31 -17.96 4.27
N PHE A 82 1.07 -17.75 3.80
CA PHE A 82 -0.11 -18.36 4.44
C PHE A 82 -0.08 -19.88 4.36
N SER A 83 0.22 -20.44 3.18
CA SER A 83 0.36 -21.91 3.02
C SER A 83 1.45 -22.46 3.94
N SER A 84 2.60 -21.79 3.99
CA SER A 84 3.73 -22.21 4.86
C SER A 84 3.31 -22.28 6.34
N ILE A 85 2.47 -21.33 6.80
CA ILE A 85 1.96 -21.32 8.18
C ILE A 85 0.92 -22.43 8.37
N MET A 86 -0.04 -22.55 7.45
CA MET A 86 -1.16 -23.48 7.60
C MET A 86 -0.73 -24.95 7.45
N ASP A 87 0.23 -25.23 6.57
CA ASP A 87 0.74 -26.57 6.29
C ASP A 87 1.88 -27.00 7.24
N GLY A 88 2.27 -26.13 8.20
CA GLY A 88 3.38 -26.39 9.10
C GLY A 88 4.79 -26.24 8.49
N ASN A 89 4.88 -25.93 7.20
CA ASN A 89 6.15 -25.75 6.47
C ASN A 89 6.98 -24.55 6.96
N ILE A 90 6.40 -23.70 7.79
CA ILE A 90 7.09 -22.60 8.47
C ILE A 90 8.31 -23.10 9.28
N ALA A 91 8.29 -24.36 9.73
CA ALA A 91 9.41 -25.00 10.40
C ALA A 91 10.70 -24.93 9.57
N TYR A 92 10.62 -25.14 8.25
CA TYR A 92 11.78 -25.03 7.35
C TYR A 92 12.28 -23.58 7.20
N GLU A 93 11.41 -22.59 7.34
CA GLU A 93 11.83 -21.17 7.36
C GLU A 93 12.55 -20.84 8.68
N MET A 94 12.11 -21.44 9.80
CA MET A 94 12.74 -21.26 11.13
C MET A 94 14.13 -21.86 11.23
N CYS A 95 14.45 -22.91 10.47
CA CYS A 95 15.79 -23.50 10.42
C CYS A 95 16.84 -22.56 9.77
N ARG A 96 16.41 -21.50 9.10
CA ARG A 96 17.35 -20.56 8.47
C ARG A 96 17.89 -19.58 9.51
N PRO A 97 19.18 -19.17 9.41
CA PRO A 97 19.79 -18.22 10.35
C PRO A 97 19.35 -16.77 10.06
N VAL A 98 18.04 -16.52 9.98
CA VAL A 98 17.42 -15.22 9.70
C VAL A 98 16.13 -15.08 10.53
N HIS A 99 15.83 -13.87 10.97
CA HIS A 99 14.54 -13.62 11.65
C HIS A 99 13.39 -13.65 10.66
N ILE A 100 12.36 -14.44 10.93
CA ILE A 100 11.18 -14.61 10.09
C ILE A 100 10.52 -13.27 9.77
N TYR A 101 10.31 -12.41 10.77
CA TYR A 101 9.76 -11.08 10.60
C TYR A 101 10.50 -10.28 9.52
N SER A 102 11.82 -10.17 9.63
CA SER A 102 12.63 -9.40 8.70
C SER A 102 12.67 -10.02 7.30
N MET A 103 12.59 -11.34 7.21
CA MET A 103 12.53 -12.06 5.94
C MET A 103 11.20 -11.81 5.23
N TRP A 104 10.07 -11.93 5.92
CA TRP A 104 8.74 -11.66 5.37
C TRP A 104 8.57 -10.19 5.01
N PHE A 105 9.10 -9.28 5.84
CA PHE A 105 9.11 -7.85 5.56
C PHE A 105 9.87 -7.55 4.26
N ALA A 106 11.11 -8.01 4.14
CA ALA A 106 11.94 -7.81 2.94
C ALA A 106 11.30 -8.43 1.68
N ARG A 107 10.69 -9.61 1.82
CA ARG A 107 9.95 -10.29 0.75
C ARG A 107 8.75 -9.46 0.28
N SER A 108 7.92 -8.99 1.21
CA SER A 108 6.72 -8.22 0.89
C SER A 108 7.06 -6.88 0.24
N VAL A 109 8.11 -6.18 0.71
CA VAL A 109 8.59 -4.96 0.04
C VAL A 109 9.06 -5.26 -1.38
N ALA A 110 9.91 -6.29 -1.56
CA ALA A 110 10.44 -6.65 -2.88
C ALA A 110 9.34 -6.95 -3.89
N ASN A 111 8.34 -7.72 -3.47
CA ASN A 111 7.24 -8.13 -4.34
C ASN A 111 6.31 -6.95 -4.71
N ARG A 112 6.02 -6.05 -3.76
CA ARG A 112 5.22 -4.85 -4.02
C ARG A 112 5.95 -3.89 -4.97
N VAL A 113 7.22 -3.61 -4.72
CA VAL A 113 8.02 -2.68 -5.53
C VAL A 113 8.23 -3.23 -6.94
N SER A 114 8.53 -4.52 -7.12
CA SER A 114 8.70 -5.12 -8.46
C SER A 114 7.41 -5.04 -9.29
N LYS A 115 6.25 -5.32 -8.69
CA LYS A 115 4.96 -5.23 -9.36
C LYS A 115 4.57 -3.80 -9.69
N ALA A 116 4.84 -2.84 -8.79
CA ALA A 116 4.59 -1.42 -9.04
C ALA A 116 5.44 -0.89 -10.19
N LEU A 117 6.73 -1.21 -10.24
CA LEU A 117 7.63 -0.76 -11.30
C LEU A 117 7.23 -1.27 -12.69
N LEU A 118 6.71 -2.50 -12.77
CA LEU A 118 6.24 -3.05 -14.05
C LEU A 118 4.97 -2.35 -14.58
N ARG A 119 4.17 -1.74 -13.70
CA ARG A 119 2.85 -1.20 -14.04
C ARG A 119 2.79 0.31 -14.06
N CYS A 120 3.58 1.01 -13.23
CA CYS A 120 3.46 2.46 -13.06
C CYS A 120 3.81 3.23 -14.34
N ALA A 121 4.87 2.84 -15.05
CA ALA A 121 5.34 3.60 -16.21
C ALA A 121 4.28 3.74 -17.32
N PRO A 122 3.64 2.68 -17.85
CA PRO A 122 2.63 2.84 -18.89
C PRO A 122 1.40 3.65 -18.41
N ILE A 123 0.99 3.49 -17.15
CA ILE A 123 -0.16 4.22 -16.60
C ILE A 123 0.16 5.71 -16.48
N LEU A 124 1.31 6.07 -15.91
CA LEU A 124 1.72 7.46 -15.76
C LEU A 124 1.93 8.16 -17.10
N VAL A 125 2.55 7.46 -18.07
CA VAL A 125 2.76 8.01 -19.42
C VAL A 125 1.41 8.34 -20.07
N VAL A 126 0.47 7.40 -20.10
CA VAL A 126 -0.86 7.66 -20.68
C VAL A 126 -1.58 8.76 -19.92
N ALA A 127 -1.57 8.73 -18.59
CA ALA A 127 -2.24 9.73 -17.75
C ALA A 127 -1.71 11.17 -17.99
N LEU A 128 -0.43 11.33 -18.31
CA LEU A 128 0.15 12.64 -18.63
C LEU A 128 -0.33 13.22 -19.96
N PHE A 129 -0.61 12.35 -20.95
CA PHE A 129 -1.04 12.76 -22.29
C PHE A 129 -2.55 12.88 -22.45
N LEU A 130 -3.34 12.59 -21.45
CA LEU A 130 -4.79 12.78 -21.49
C LEU A 130 -5.15 14.27 -21.62
N PRO A 131 -6.31 14.58 -22.24
CA PRO A 131 -6.81 15.95 -22.29
C PRO A 131 -7.21 16.45 -20.90
N LYS A 132 -7.12 17.77 -20.67
CA LYS A 132 -7.70 18.39 -19.49
C LYS A 132 -9.22 18.16 -19.46
N PRO A 133 -9.82 17.94 -18.31
CA PRO A 133 -9.26 17.95 -16.94
C PRO A 133 -8.85 16.56 -16.43
N TYR A 134 -8.74 15.55 -17.27
CA TYR A 134 -8.50 14.14 -16.88
C TYR A 134 -7.04 13.75 -16.73
N ARG A 135 -6.12 14.62 -17.15
CA ARG A 135 -4.69 14.32 -17.13
C ARG A 135 -4.11 14.35 -15.72
N LEU A 136 -3.05 13.59 -15.53
CA LEU A 136 -2.19 13.72 -14.36
C LEU A 136 -1.55 15.12 -14.35
N MET A 137 -1.71 15.87 -13.27
CA MET A 137 -1.03 17.15 -13.06
C MET A 137 0.48 16.91 -12.88
N LEU A 138 1.29 17.85 -13.34
CA LEU A 138 2.69 17.84 -12.97
C LEU A 138 2.85 18.36 -11.54
N PRO A 139 3.86 17.87 -10.78
CA PRO A 139 4.11 18.37 -9.42
C PRO A 139 4.45 19.87 -9.48
N GLN A 140 4.01 20.62 -8.47
CA GLN A 140 4.14 22.07 -8.44
C GLN A 140 5.61 22.53 -8.37
N ASP A 141 6.44 21.78 -7.67
CA ASP A 141 7.84 22.06 -7.46
C ASP A 141 8.66 20.79 -7.18
N PRO A 142 10.00 20.82 -7.28
CA PRO A 142 10.86 19.66 -7.02
C PRO A 142 10.77 19.15 -5.56
N MET A 143 10.46 20.02 -4.60
CA MET A 143 10.31 19.63 -3.19
C MET A 143 9.06 18.76 -3.01
N THR A 144 7.94 19.12 -3.63
CA THR A 144 6.72 18.31 -3.66
C THR A 144 6.99 16.92 -4.23
N LEU A 145 7.76 16.84 -5.32
CA LEU A 145 8.15 15.56 -5.90
C LEU A 145 9.04 14.73 -4.95
N PHE A 146 10.00 15.34 -4.29
CA PHE A 146 10.84 14.68 -3.29
C PHE A 146 10.00 14.15 -2.11
N LEU A 147 9.12 14.97 -1.56
CA LEU A 147 8.24 14.59 -0.45
C LEU A 147 7.23 13.51 -0.86
N PHE A 148 6.74 13.56 -2.10
CA PHE A 148 5.94 12.49 -2.66
C PHE A 148 6.67 11.15 -2.61
N PHE A 149 7.90 11.05 -3.14
CA PHE A 149 8.65 9.79 -3.11
C PHE A 149 9.02 9.35 -1.70
N LEU A 150 9.39 10.28 -0.82
CA LEU A 150 9.67 9.98 0.58
C LEU A 150 8.43 9.37 1.27
N THR A 151 7.27 9.99 1.11
CA THR A 151 6.02 9.52 1.73
C THR A 151 5.47 8.26 1.05
N MET A 152 5.76 8.03 -0.24
CA MET A 152 5.50 6.76 -0.93
C MET A 152 6.28 5.61 -0.29
N ILE A 153 7.55 5.83 0.02
CA ILE A 153 8.38 4.83 0.71
C ILE A 153 7.82 4.57 2.10
N LEU A 154 7.58 5.61 2.90
CA LEU A 154 7.04 5.48 4.25
C LEU A 154 5.68 4.77 4.25
N GLY A 155 4.75 5.17 3.38
CA GLY A 155 3.44 4.55 3.26
C GLY A 155 3.50 3.08 2.83
N THR A 156 4.42 2.74 1.91
CA THR A 156 4.66 1.34 1.51
C THR A 156 5.17 0.52 2.69
N LEU A 157 6.11 1.06 3.47
CA LEU A 157 6.65 0.36 4.65
C LEU A 157 5.57 0.19 5.73
N VAL A 158 4.69 1.17 5.95
CA VAL A 158 3.52 1.05 6.84
C VAL A 158 2.59 -0.07 6.36
N THR A 159 2.27 -0.10 5.07
CA THR A 159 1.43 -1.15 4.46
C THR A 159 2.02 -2.54 4.68
N VAL A 160 3.33 -2.69 4.46
CA VAL A 160 4.03 -3.95 4.67
C VAL A 160 4.07 -4.33 6.16
N ALA A 161 4.30 -3.37 7.05
CA ALA A 161 4.32 -3.63 8.50
C ALA A 161 2.98 -4.18 9.00
N ILE A 162 1.85 -3.60 8.56
CA ILE A 162 0.51 -4.13 8.84
C ILE A 162 0.37 -5.54 8.24
N GLY A 163 0.76 -5.73 6.98
CA GLY A 163 0.70 -7.03 6.30
C GLY A 163 1.46 -8.13 7.04
N VAL A 164 2.65 -7.84 7.57
CA VAL A 164 3.43 -8.83 8.34
C VAL A 164 2.78 -9.14 9.68
N ILE A 165 2.11 -8.18 10.33
CA ILE A 165 1.31 -8.44 11.53
C ILE A 165 0.17 -9.42 11.18
N ILE A 166 -0.48 -9.27 10.03
CA ILE A 166 -1.53 -10.18 9.57
C ILE A 166 -0.99 -11.59 9.33
N TYR A 167 0.17 -11.74 8.65
CA TYR A 167 0.82 -13.05 8.51
C TYR A 167 1.09 -13.70 9.87
N THR A 168 1.64 -12.94 10.79
CA THR A 168 1.98 -13.42 12.13
C THR A 168 0.73 -13.81 12.92
N SER A 169 -0.37 -13.06 12.76
CA SER A 169 -1.65 -13.36 13.41
C SER A 169 -2.21 -14.72 12.99
N CYS A 170 -1.92 -15.18 11.77
CA CYS A 170 -2.36 -16.49 11.29
C CYS A 170 -1.71 -17.66 12.05
N CYS A 171 -0.58 -17.45 12.71
CA CYS A 171 0.02 -18.46 13.60
C CYS A 171 -0.83 -18.72 14.86
N PHE A 172 -1.80 -17.84 15.16
CA PHE A 172 -2.65 -17.94 16.35
C PHE A 172 -4.11 -18.34 16.01
N THR A 173 -4.42 -18.52 14.73
CA THR A 173 -5.79 -18.80 14.25
C THR A 173 -5.84 -20.05 13.40
N ILE A 174 -7.01 -20.69 13.42
CA ILE A 174 -7.26 -21.90 12.62
C ILE A 174 -7.42 -21.57 11.13
N SER A 175 -7.91 -20.37 10.81
CA SER A 175 -8.18 -19.95 9.43
C SER A 175 -7.56 -18.59 9.12
N ALA A 176 -6.67 -18.56 8.15
CA ALA A 176 -6.09 -17.34 7.62
C ALA A 176 -7.08 -16.47 6.81
N GLN A 177 -8.12 -17.12 6.24
CA GLN A 177 -9.02 -16.45 5.29
C GLN A 177 -9.84 -15.33 5.94
N GLY A 178 -10.40 -15.56 7.12
CA GLY A 178 -11.20 -14.56 7.83
C GLY A 178 -10.40 -13.28 8.14
N ILE A 179 -9.18 -13.44 8.67
CA ILE A 179 -8.29 -12.31 8.97
C ILE A 179 -7.90 -11.55 7.69
N ARG A 180 -7.62 -12.27 6.59
CA ARG A 180 -7.26 -11.65 5.30
C ARG A 180 -8.39 -10.80 4.75
N ILE A 181 -9.63 -11.33 4.74
CA ILE A 181 -10.81 -10.61 4.25
C ILE A 181 -11.05 -9.38 5.12
N PHE A 182 -11.07 -9.53 6.44
CA PHE A 182 -11.26 -8.41 7.35
C PHE A 182 -10.20 -7.30 7.13
N TYR A 183 -8.93 -7.68 7.04
CA TYR A 183 -7.84 -6.73 6.79
C TYR A 183 -8.00 -6.03 5.44
N ALA A 184 -8.29 -6.77 4.36
CA ALA A 184 -8.47 -6.19 3.04
C ALA A 184 -9.60 -5.17 3.02
N SER A 185 -10.78 -5.54 3.54
CA SER A 185 -11.95 -4.66 3.59
C SER A 185 -11.71 -3.42 4.47
N ALA A 186 -11.06 -3.61 5.64
CA ALA A 186 -10.71 -2.48 6.51
C ALA A 186 -9.73 -1.51 5.81
N CYS A 187 -8.69 -2.02 5.14
CA CYS A 187 -7.75 -1.18 4.42
C CYS A 187 -8.41 -0.45 3.26
N GLU A 188 -9.23 -1.12 2.45
CA GLU A 188 -9.91 -0.49 1.31
C GLU A 188 -10.78 0.69 1.74
N LEU A 189 -11.52 0.52 2.84
CA LEU A 189 -12.38 1.57 3.36
C LEU A 189 -11.61 2.70 4.06
N LEU A 190 -10.65 2.33 4.94
CA LEU A 190 -10.02 3.27 5.87
C LEU A 190 -8.77 3.98 5.30
N SER A 191 -8.17 3.45 4.22
CA SER A 191 -6.99 4.05 3.59
C SER A 191 -7.31 5.11 2.54
N GLY A 192 -8.59 5.31 2.20
CA GLY A 192 -8.99 6.19 1.12
C GLY A 192 -8.82 5.56 -0.26
N GLN A 193 -8.84 4.23 -0.36
CA GLN A 193 -8.70 3.52 -1.63
C GLN A 193 -9.97 3.57 -2.47
N ILE A 194 -11.15 3.45 -1.86
CA ILE A 194 -12.43 3.53 -2.55
C ILE A 194 -12.88 4.98 -2.68
N VAL A 195 -12.82 5.72 -1.56
CA VAL A 195 -13.17 7.13 -1.51
C VAL A 195 -12.02 7.87 -0.85
N PRO A 196 -11.35 8.83 -1.53
CA PRO A 196 -10.29 9.60 -0.92
C PRO A 196 -10.74 10.26 0.39
N LEU A 197 -9.89 10.27 1.42
CA LEU A 197 -10.26 10.74 2.75
C LEU A 197 -10.90 12.14 2.79
N PRO A 198 -10.45 13.13 1.99
CA PRO A 198 -11.08 14.45 1.97
C PRO A 198 -12.57 14.46 1.61
N PHE A 199 -13.07 13.42 0.94
CA PHE A 199 -14.49 13.31 0.54
C PHE A 199 -15.37 12.67 1.61
N MET A 200 -14.80 12.21 2.70
CA MET A 200 -15.57 11.64 3.82
C MET A 200 -16.09 12.77 4.74
N PRO A 201 -17.15 12.52 5.52
CA PRO A 201 -17.64 13.49 6.52
C PRO A 201 -16.52 13.88 7.50
N GLU A 202 -16.50 15.15 7.94
CA GLU A 202 -15.42 15.70 8.80
C GLU A 202 -15.17 14.89 10.07
N VAL A 203 -16.22 14.35 10.69
CA VAL A 203 -16.11 13.52 11.90
C VAL A 203 -15.32 12.26 11.60
N VAL A 204 -15.59 11.62 10.46
CA VAL A 204 -14.89 10.42 9.99
C VAL A 204 -13.45 10.75 9.64
N GLN A 205 -13.22 11.85 8.92
CA GLN A 205 -11.85 12.29 8.58
C GLN A 205 -10.98 12.51 9.82
N ARG A 206 -11.54 13.14 10.90
CA ARG A 206 -10.81 13.38 12.15
C ARG A 206 -10.32 12.09 12.81
N VAL A 207 -11.12 11.05 12.76
CA VAL A 207 -10.74 9.74 13.30
C VAL A 207 -9.76 9.04 12.38
N LEU A 208 -10.06 8.96 11.07
CA LEU A 208 -9.27 8.19 10.12
C LEU A 208 -7.86 8.72 9.94
N LYS A 209 -7.66 10.06 9.96
CA LYS A 209 -6.34 10.66 9.81
C LYS A 209 -5.34 10.23 10.89
N GLU A 210 -5.83 9.88 12.09
CA GLU A 210 -4.98 9.42 13.20
C GLU A 210 -4.65 7.92 13.10
N LEU A 211 -5.33 7.17 12.24
CA LEU A 211 -5.15 5.73 12.08
C LEU A 211 -4.00 5.39 11.10
N PRO A 212 -3.36 4.22 11.25
CA PRO A 212 -2.26 3.80 10.36
C PRO A 212 -2.69 3.64 8.90
N PHE A 213 -3.98 3.43 8.63
CA PHE A 213 -4.51 3.27 7.29
C PHE A 213 -4.40 4.56 6.47
N ALA A 214 -4.65 5.73 7.07
CA ALA A 214 -4.47 7.02 6.41
C ALA A 214 -2.99 7.30 6.06
N ALA A 215 -2.07 6.74 6.83
CA ALA A 215 -0.63 6.85 6.60
C ALA A 215 -0.13 6.02 5.39
N MET A 216 -0.98 5.21 4.76
CA MET A 216 -0.61 4.41 3.58
C MET A 216 -0.55 5.29 2.32
N GLN A 217 -1.51 5.16 1.42
CA GLN A 217 -1.52 5.84 0.11
C GLN A 217 -2.06 7.27 0.14
N ASN A 218 -2.93 7.58 1.11
CA ASN A 218 -3.62 8.88 1.15
C ASN A 218 -2.64 10.06 1.29
N VAL A 219 -1.60 9.93 2.14
CA VAL A 219 -0.61 11.00 2.36
C VAL A 219 0.16 11.35 1.09
N PRO A 220 0.87 10.40 0.42
CA PRO A 220 1.66 10.75 -0.76
C PRO A 220 0.81 11.30 -1.91
N PHE A 221 -0.39 10.75 -2.15
CA PHE A 221 -1.21 11.21 -3.28
C PHE A 221 -1.78 12.60 -3.05
N ARG A 222 -2.14 12.95 -1.81
CA ARG A 222 -2.57 14.31 -1.44
C ARG A 222 -1.44 15.33 -1.47
N ILE A 223 -0.22 14.94 -1.12
CA ILE A 223 0.96 15.80 -1.27
C ILE A 223 1.20 16.10 -2.75
N TYR A 224 1.19 15.06 -3.60
CA TYR A 224 1.40 15.24 -5.03
C TYR A 224 0.33 16.13 -5.69
N SER A 225 -0.93 15.93 -5.34
CA SER A 225 -2.06 16.72 -5.87
C SER A 225 -2.14 18.15 -5.32
N GLY A 226 -1.29 18.52 -4.36
CA GLY A 226 -1.27 19.84 -3.73
C GLY A 226 -2.36 20.07 -2.67
N ASP A 227 -3.18 19.05 -2.37
CA ASP A 227 -4.23 19.13 -1.37
C ASP A 227 -3.68 19.16 0.06
N LEU A 228 -2.55 18.50 0.30
CA LEU A 228 -1.89 18.46 1.60
C LEU A 228 -0.58 19.24 1.57
N SER A 229 -0.53 20.38 2.28
CA SER A 229 0.62 21.27 2.28
C SER A 229 0.91 21.86 3.68
N GLY A 230 2.05 22.52 3.83
CA GLY A 230 2.42 23.23 5.04
C GLY A 230 2.45 22.37 6.29
N ARG A 231 1.84 22.87 7.39
CA ARG A 231 1.83 22.19 8.70
C ARG A 231 1.11 20.84 8.67
N ALA A 232 -0.02 20.75 7.96
CA ALA A 232 -0.78 19.52 7.86
C ALA A 232 0.02 18.39 7.14
N MET A 233 0.82 18.74 6.16
CA MET A 233 1.75 17.82 5.50
C MET A 233 2.82 17.31 6.46
N ALA A 234 3.43 18.20 7.27
CA ALA A 234 4.44 17.83 8.25
C ALA A 234 3.85 16.88 9.34
N GLU A 235 2.65 17.17 9.83
CA GLU A 235 1.91 16.32 10.77
C GLU A 235 1.63 14.92 10.17
N ALA A 236 1.22 14.86 8.91
CA ALA A 236 0.97 13.59 8.21
C ALA A 236 2.25 12.75 8.02
N ILE A 237 3.38 13.38 7.68
CA ILE A 237 4.68 12.70 7.58
C ILE A 237 5.13 12.19 8.96
N PHE A 238 4.95 12.99 10.00
CA PHE A 238 5.24 12.57 11.37
C PHE A 238 4.42 11.34 11.76
N LEU A 239 3.12 11.33 11.45
CA LEU A 239 2.24 10.18 11.70
C LEU A 239 2.67 8.94 10.90
N GLN A 240 3.14 9.10 9.66
CA GLN A 240 3.71 7.96 8.90
C GLN A 240 4.91 7.35 9.62
N ILE A 241 5.84 8.18 10.09
CA ILE A 241 7.03 7.72 10.83
C ILE A 241 6.64 7.08 12.15
N PHE A 242 5.75 7.72 12.90
CA PHE A 242 5.22 7.21 14.17
C PHE A 242 4.60 5.82 13.99
N TRP A 243 3.67 5.68 13.04
CA TRP A 243 3.00 4.41 12.79
C TRP A 243 3.96 3.35 12.27
N LEU A 244 4.93 3.72 11.44
CA LEU A 244 5.96 2.78 10.98
C LEU A 244 6.74 2.20 12.16
N ILE A 245 7.20 3.04 13.10
CA ILE A 245 7.95 2.60 14.28
C ILE A 245 7.08 1.69 15.16
N VAL A 246 5.85 2.10 15.44
CA VAL A 246 4.91 1.34 16.28
C VAL A 246 4.59 -0.01 15.65
N LEU A 247 4.22 -0.04 14.37
CA LEU A 247 3.82 -1.28 13.68
C LEU A 247 5.00 -2.25 13.49
N VAL A 248 6.19 -1.74 13.20
CA VAL A 248 7.40 -2.59 13.12
C VAL A 248 7.72 -3.18 14.50
N GLY A 249 7.63 -2.38 15.56
CA GLY A 249 7.87 -2.84 16.94
C GLY A 249 6.86 -3.89 17.38
N VAL A 250 5.57 -3.63 17.15
CA VAL A 250 4.47 -4.56 17.43
C VAL A 250 4.64 -5.85 16.61
N GLY A 251 4.86 -5.73 15.32
CA GLY A 251 5.00 -6.88 14.43
C GLY A 251 6.20 -7.76 14.79
N TRP A 252 7.33 -7.14 15.14
CA TRP A 252 8.52 -7.88 15.59
C TRP A 252 8.27 -8.63 16.90
N ARG A 253 7.61 -7.97 17.86
CA ARG A 253 7.24 -8.60 19.15
C ARG A 253 6.23 -9.74 18.93
N PHE A 254 5.28 -9.55 18.03
CA PHE A 254 4.27 -10.54 17.71
C PHE A 254 4.87 -11.77 17.01
N ALA A 255 5.83 -11.56 16.11
CA ALA A 255 6.57 -12.64 15.46
C ALA A 255 7.37 -13.48 16.48
N LYS A 256 8.02 -12.85 17.44
CA LYS A 256 8.70 -13.56 18.53
C LYS A 256 7.78 -14.42 19.40
N LEU A 257 6.54 -13.95 19.62
CA LEU A 257 5.54 -14.72 20.34
C LEU A 257 5.05 -15.92 19.50
N ALA A 258 4.87 -15.71 18.19
CA ALA A 258 4.50 -16.78 17.27
C ALA A 258 5.57 -17.87 17.18
N GLU A 259 6.84 -17.49 17.07
CA GLU A 259 7.99 -18.44 17.08
C GLU A 259 7.99 -19.37 18.31
N LYS A 260 7.57 -18.87 19.48
CA LYS A 260 7.48 -19.68 20.72
C LYS A 260 6.28 -20.63 20.74
N LYS A 261 5.21 -20.31 20.00
CA LYS A 261 3.94 -21.06 19.99
C LYS A 261 3.88 -22.09 18.87
N LEU A 262 4.70 -21.94 17.86
CA LEU A 262 4.76 -22.87 16.74
C LEU A 262 5.33 -24.22 17.19
N VAL A 263 4.42 -25.20 17.30
CA VAL A 263 4.80 -26.61 17.53
C VAL A 263 5.10 -27.20 16.16
N VAL A 264 6.34 -27.61 15.97
CA VAL A 264 6.75 -28.36 14.78
C VAL A 264 6.09 -29.75 14.86
N GLN A 265 5.17 -30.05 13.96
CA GLN A 265 4.62 -31.41 13.85
C GLN A 265 5.77 -32.34 13.43
N GLY A 266 6.11 -33.30 14.28
CA GLY A 266 7.15 -34.31 14.00
C GLY A 266 8.30 -34.40 15.02
N GLY A 267 8.17 -33.73 16.18
CA GLY A 267 9.09 -33.88 17.32
C GLY A 267 8.43 -34.60 18.48
#